data_1ab4f071374b935b269d1a8ed3b54fea
#
_entry.id   1ab4f071374b935b269d1a8ed3b54fea
#
_cell.length_a   1.000
_cell.length_b   1.000
_cell.length_c   1.000
_cell.angle_alpha   90.00
_cell.angle_beta   90.00
_cell.angle_gamma   90.00
#
_symmetry.space_group_name_H-M   'P 1'
#
loop_
_entity.id
_entity.type
_entity.pdbx_description
1 polymer ?
#
loop_
_entity_poly.entity_id
_entity_poly.type
_entity_poly.pdbx_seq_one_letter_code
_entity_poly.pdbx_strand_id
1 'polypeptide(L)' 'PVAGMSAIEREQTGELLKRIGEQRTVVVVEHDMEFLRNFANSVTVLHQGKVLAEGTVAEVQADPKVIEVYLGETHAAA' A
#
# COMPACT_ATOMS: atom_id res chain seq x y z
N PRO A 1 8.01 5.90 0.37
CA PRO A 1 7.98 7.36 0.57
C PRO A 1 7.69 7.82 1.99
N VAL A 2 6.99 6.99 2.79
CA VAL A 2 6.60 7.43 4.13
C VAL A 2 7.49 6.89 5.24
N ALA A 3 8.53 6.16 4.91
CA ALA A 3 9.49 5.68 5.89
C ALA A 3 10.14 6.87 6.61
N GLY A 4 10.16 6.82 7.94
CA GLY A 4 10.74 7.89 8.75
C GLY A 4 9.86 9.12 8.95
N MET A 5 8.67 9.15 8.36
CA MET A 5 7.74 10.26 8.55
C MET A 5 6.92 10.10 9.83
N SER A 6 6.59 11.22 10.47
CA SER A 6 5.65 11.22 11.59
C SER A 6 4.24 10.92 11.08
N ALA A 7 3.33 10.64 12.01
CA ALA A 7 1.93 10.38 11.67
C ALA A 7 1.30 11.58 10.94
N ILE A 8 1.60 12.80 11.39
CA ILE A 8 1.08 14.02 10.77
C ILE A 8 1.63 14.19 9.36
N GLU A 9 2.93 13.95 9.17
CA GLU A 9 3.56 14.04 7.85
C GLU A 9 3.00 13.01 6.89
N ARG A 10 2.74 11.80 7.36
CA ARG A 10 2.12 10.75 6.55
C ARG A 10 0.72 11.14 6.10
N GLU A 11 -0.06 11.71 7.01
CA GLU A 11 -1.41 12.17 6.69
C GLU A 11 -1.38 13.30 5.67
N GLN A 12 -0.50 14.27 5.84
CA GLN A 12 -0.33 15.38 4.90
C GLN A 12 0.11 14.91 3.53
N THR A 13 1.02 13.96 3.48
CA THR A 13 1.49 13.36 2.22
C THR A 13 0.35 12.64 1.51
N GLY A 14 -0.44 11.86 2.24
CA GLY A 14 -1.60 11.16 1.69
C GLY A 14 -2.64 12.11 1.10
N GLU A 15 -2.92 13.20 1.80
CA GLU A 15 -3.85 14.22 1.33
C GLU A 15 -3.35 14.91 0.06
N LEU A 16 -2.05 15.19 -0.01
CA LEU A 16 -1.45 15.80 -1.19
C LEU A 16 -1.57 14.84 -2.40
N LEU A 17 -1.22 13.58 -2.21
CA LEU A 17 -1.30 12.58 -3.27
C LEU A 17 -2.74 12.39 -3.76
N LYS A 18 -3.68 12.42 -2.85
CA LYS A 18 -5.10 12.31 -3.19
C LYS A 18 -5.55 13.48 -4.07
N ARG A 19 -5.15 14.68 -3.74
CA ARG A 19 -5.47 15.87 -4.54
C ARG A 19 -4.84 15.83 -5.92
N ILE A 20 -3.57 15.43 -6.00
CA ILE A 20 -2.89 15.28 -7.28
C ILE A 20 -3.60 14.22 -8.13
N GLY A 21 -4.02 13.13 -7.50
CA GLY A 21 -4.70 12.02 -8.16
C GLY A 21 -6.07 12.36 -8.74
N GLU A 22 -6.69 13.44 -8.32
CA GLU A 22 -7.96 13.89 -8.89
C GLU A 22 -7.85 14.30 -10.35
N GLN A 23 -6.68 14.78 -10.76
CA GLN A 23 -6.46 15.27 -12.12
C GLN A 23 -5.33 14.55 -12.86
N ARG A 24 -4.58 13.70 -12.17
CA ARG A 24 -3.41 13.03 -12.73
C ARG A 24 -3.34 11.59 -12.22
N THR A 25 -2.69 10.74 -13.00
CA THR A 25 -2.35 9.41 -12.52
C THR A 25 -1.15 9.51 -11.60
N VAL A 26 -1.25 8.92 -10.42
CA VAL A 26 -0.16 8.89 -9.45
C VAL A 26 0.20 7.44 -9.20
N VAL A 27 1.49 7.13 -9.29
CA VAL A 27 2.03 5.81 -8.97
C VAL A 27 2.95 5.96 -7.77
N VAL A 28 2.71 5.17 -6.73
CA VAL A 28 3.50 5.20 -5.50
C VAL A 28 4.00 3.79 -5.22
N VAL A 29 5.29 3.67 -4.93
CA VAL A 29 5.89 2.41 -4.50
C VAL A 29 6.00 2.47 -2.97
N GLU A 30 5.27 1.59 -2.30
CA GLU A 30 5.19 1.61 -0.84
C GLU A 30 4.82 0.23 -0.30
N HIS A 31 5.22 -0.06 0.92
CA HIS A 31 4.84 -1.29 1.61
C HIS A 31 3.91 -1.03 2.80
N ASP A 32 3.60 0.22 3.08
CA ASP A 32 2.73 0.61 4.18
C ASP A 32 1.27 0.59 3.72
N MET A 33 0.58 -0.51 3.98
CA MET A 33 -0.80 -0.71 3.54
C MET A 33 -1.76 0.27 4.20
N GLU A 34 -1.50 0.64 5.45
CA GLU A 34 -2.33 1.61 6.15
C GLU A 34 -2.29 2.98 5.47
N PHE A 35 -1.09 3.39 5.05
CA PHE A 35 -0.92 4.62 4.30
C PHE A 35 -1.66 4.56 2.96
N LEU A 36 -1.50 3.46 2.22
CA LEU A 36 -2.12 3.27 0.91
C LEU A 36 -3.65 3.26 0.99
N ARG A 37 -4.19 2.75 2.07
CA ARG A 37 -5.66 2.63 2.25
C ARG A 37 -6.37 3.96 2.11
N ASN A 38 -5.70 5.04 2.46
CA ASN A 38 -6.33 6.36 2.51
C ASN A 38 -6.47 7.02 1.13
N PHE A 39 -5.68 6.59 0.14
CA PHE A 39 -5.72 7.26 -1.16
C PHE A 39 -5.63 6.33 -2.37
N ALA A 40 -5.10 5.12 -2.22
CA ALA A 40 -4.88 4.25 -3.37
C ALA A 40 -6.19 3.65 -3.88
N ASN A 41 -6.39 3.72 -5.18
CA ASN A 41 -7.55 3.14 -5.84
C ASN A 41 -7.27 1.69 -6.28
N SER A 42 -6.05 1.44 -6.69
CA SER A 42 -5.62 0.13 -7.15
C SER A 42 -4.21 -0.15 -6.64
N VAL A 43 -3.98 -1.37 -6.20
CA VAL A 43 -2.69 -1.80 -5.69
C VAL A 43 -2.24 -3.03 -6.47
N THR A 44 -1.01 -3.00 -6.93
CA THR A 44 -0.35 -4.16 -7.53
C THR A 44 0.74 -4.62 -6.58
N VAL A 45 0.65 -5.86 -6.13
CA VAL A 45 1.64 -6.43 -5.22
C VAL A 45 2.66 -7.21 -6.02
N LEU A 46 3.92 -6.84 -5.89
CA LEU A 46 5.03 -7.50 -6.56
C LEU A 46 5.81 -8.37 -5.57
N HIS A 47 6.22 -9.53 -6.03
CA HIS A 47 7.07 -10.43 -5.25
C HIS A 47 8.00 -11.17 -6.20
N GLN A 48 9.31 -11.05 -5.95
CA GLN A 48 10.34 -11.69 -6.76
C GLN A 48 10.18 -11.40 -8.26
N GLY A 49 9.88 -10.13 -8.59
CA GLY A 49 9.77 -9.67 -9.97
C GLY A 49 8.47 -10.07 -10.68
N LYS A 50 7.50 -10.60 -9.95
CA LYS A 50 6.22 -11.03 -10.53
C LYS A 50 5.04 -10.39 -9.82
N VAL A 51 3.94 -10.21 -10.54
CA VAL A 51 2.70 -9.75 -9.95
C VAL A 51 2.09 -10.89 -9.14
N LEU A 52 1.96 -10.65 -7.84
CA LEU A 52 1.39 -11.63 -6.91
C LEU A 52 -0.12 -11.46 -6.80
N ALA A 53 -0.59 -10.23 -6.75
CA ALA A 53 -2.00 -9.89 -6.61
C ALA A 53 -2.23 -8.47 -7.10
N GLU A 54 -3.48 -8.17 -7.48
CA GLU A 54 -3.86 -6.83 -7.92
C GLU A 54 -5.32 -6.59 -7.59
N GLY A 55 -5.63 -5.39 -7.12
CA GLY A 55 -6.99 -5.01 -6.75
C GLY A 55 -7.00 -3.83 -5.81
N THR A 56 -8.09 -3.65 -5.09
CA THR A 56 -8.15 -2.63 -4.05
C THR A 56 -7.25 -3.03 -2.88
N VAL A 57 -6.95 -2.07 -2.00
CA VAL A 57 -6.17 -2.37 -0.79
C VAL A 57 -6.83 -3.50 0.00
N ALA A 58 -8.15 -3.44 0.18
CA ALA A 58 -8.88 -4.48 0.91
C ALA A 58 -8.75 -5.86 0.24
N GLU A 59 -8.86 -5.89 -1.09
CA GLU A 59 -8.75 -7.14 -1.84
C GLU A 59 -7.36 -7.77 -1.71
N VAL A 60 -6.30 -6.97 -1.89
CA VAL A 60 -4.94 -7.52 -1.80
C VAL A 60 -4.58 -7.91 -0.37
N GLN A 61 -5.08 -7.18 0.64
CA GLN A 61 -4.86 -7.56 2.04
C GLN A 61 -5.56 -8.87 2.41
N ALA A 62 -6.64 -9.21 1.74
CA ALA A 62 -7.38 -10.44 1.97
C ALA A 62 -6.85 -11.62 1.12
N ASP A 63 -5.99 -11.35 0.16
CA ASP A 63 -5.46 -12.40 -0.72
C ASP A 63 -4.54 -13.35 0.06
N PRO A 64 -4.80 -14.66 0.06
CA PRO A 64 -3.98 -15.61 0.81
C PRO A 64 -2.49 -15.58 0.42
N LYS A 65 -2.18 -15.31 -0.84
CA LYS A 65 -0.79 -15.24 -1.31
C LYS A 65 -0.07 -14.04 -0.71
N VAL A 66 -0.76 -12.90 -0.60
CA VAL A 66 -0.21 -11.69 0.00
C VAL A 66 -0.03 -11.88 1.50
N ILE A 67 -1.02 -12.46 2.17
CA ILE A 67 -0.94 -12.76 3.60
C ILE A 67 0.27 -13.64 3.90
N GLU A 68 0.47 -14.68 3.12
CA GLU A 68 1.59 -15.60 3.31
C GLU A 68 2.95 -14.90 3.16
N VAL A 69 3.10 -14.06 2.15
CA VAL A 69 4.40 -13.47 1.81
C VAL A 69 4.71 -12.23 2.64
N TYR A 70 3.75 -11.37 2.88
CA TYR A 70 3.99 -10.07 3.48
C TYR A 70 3.40 -9.90 4.89
N LEU A 71 2.25 -10.50 5.14
CA LEU A 71 1.54 -10.30 6.39
C LEU A 71 1.68 -11.49 7.32
N GLY A 72 1.76 -12.69 6.76
CA GLY A 72 1.90 -13.91 7.54
C GLY A 72 3.16 -13.95 8.38
N GLU A 73 4.27 -13.47 7.86
CA GLU A 73 5.53 -13.40 8.59
C GLU A 73 5.43 -12.52 9.82
N THR A 74 4.73 -11.39 9.69
CA THR A 74 4.51 -10.47 10.81
C THR A 74 3.68 -11.14 11.89
N HIS A 75 2.64 -11.87 11.51
CA HIS A 75 1.80 -12.60 12.44
C HIS A 75 2.55 -13.77 13.08
N ALA A 76 3.36 -14.45 12.29
CA ALA A 76 4.17 -15.57 12.80
C ALA A 76 5.19 -15.11 13.82
N ALA A 77 5.70 -13.90 13.70
CA ALA A 77 6.65 -13.31 14.62
C ALA A 77 6.01 -12.84 15.92
N ALA A 78 4.72 -12.65 15.89
CA ALA A 78 3.98 -12.22 17.08
C ALA A 78 3.61 -13.41 17.96
#